data_751797ffe74b354a2c842055c4b390f1
#
_entry.id   751797ffe74b354a2c842055c4b390f1
#
_cell.length_a   1.000
_cell.length_b   1.000
_cell.length_c   1.000
_cell.angle_alpha   90.00
_cell.angle_beta   90.00
_cell.angle_gamma   90.00
#
_symmetry.space_group_name_H-M   'P 1'
#
loop_
_entity.id
_entity.type
_entity.pdbx_description
1 polymer ?
#
loop_
_entity_poly.entity_id
_entity_poly.type
_entity_poly.pdbx_seq_one_letter_code
_entity_poly.pdbx_strand_id
1 'polypeptide(L)'
;MTGAELIAQIDRMTMGWWRPSPGSVYPLLEQFEQEKLVRKRADGRYELTESARGGPDWMQGLFGMNSGPRNPEDAARELEAYATYLEDLGRSDPDRIRAIDSRLRAIIERLETLTSAKSGPGPSGSGRPEGRP
;
A
#
# COMPACT_ATOMS: atom_id res chain seq x y z
N MET A 1 -7.16 10.89 10.90
CA MET A 1 -6.59 9.57 11.22
C MET A 1 -5.72 9.08 10.08
N THR A 2 -4.73 8.25 10.39
CA THR A 2 -3.90 7.66 9.35
C THR A 2 -4.59 6.44 8.74
N GLY A 3 -4.05 5.96 7.61
CA GLY A 3 -4.57 4.73 7.02
C GLY A 3 -4.40 3.54 7.96
N ALA A 4 -3.31 3.49 8.71
CA ALA A 4 -3.09 2.42 9.68
C ALA A 4 -4.14 2.48 10.80
N GLU A 5 -4.45 3.67 11.27
CA GLU A 5 -5.48 3.85 12.28
C GLU A 5 -6.86 3.46 11.76
N LEU A 6 -7.13 3.77 10.51
CA LEU A 6 -8.39 3.40 9.89
C LEU A 6 -8.54 1.88 9.82
N ILE A 7 -7.49 1.18 9.42
CA ILE A 7 -7.51 -0.28 9.38
C ILE A 7 -7.81 -0.85 10.77
N ALA A 8 -7.12 -0.33 11.79
CA ALA A 8 -7.32 -0.80 13.15
C ALA A 8 -8.74 -0.50 13.64
N GLN A 9 -9.28 0.64 13.25
CA GLN A 9 -10.62 1.00 13.66
C GLN A 9 -11.67 0.08 13.03
N ILE A 10 -11.50 -0.24 11.74
CA ILE A 10 -12.41 -1.16 11.07
C ILE A 10 -12.36 -2.53 11.73
N ASP A 11 -11.15 -2.99 12.07
CA ASP A 11 -10.98 -4.25 12.78
C ASP A 11 -11.75 -4.25 14.09
N ARG A 12 -11.63 -3.17 14.87
CA ARG A 12 -12.34 -3.06 16.14
C ARG A 12 -13.85 -2.97 15.95
N MET A 13 -14.30 -2.17 14.99
CA MET A 13 -15.73 -1.99 14.75
C MET A 13 -16.42 -3.27 14.32
N THR A 14 -15.69 -4.15 13.64
CA THR A 14 -16.24 -5.42 13.19
C THR A 14 -15.89 -6.56 14.15
N MET A 15 -15.33 -6.24 15.30
CA MET A 15 -14.93 -7.22 16.30
C MET A 15 -13.98 -8.28 15.75
N GLY A 16 -13.07 -7.84 14.88
CA GLY A 16 -12.10 -8.73 14.27
C GLY A 16 -12.61 -9.53 13.09
N TRP A 17 -13.88 -9.34 12.74
CA TRP A 17 -14.46 -10.07 11.64
C TRP A 17 -13.86 -9.67 10.30
N TRP A 18 -13.48 -8.42 10.16
CA TRP A 18 -12.90 -7.93 8.92
C TRP A 18 -11.80 -6.92 9.20
N ARG A 19 -10.66 -7.15 8.55
CA ARG A 19 -9.52 -6.24 8.65
C ARG A 19 -8.96 -6.04 7.25
N PRO A 20 -9.24 -4.89 6.63
CA PRO A 20 -8.75 -4.64 5.26
C PRO A 20 -7.23 -4.52 5.24
N SER A 21 -6.64 -4.89 4.11
CA SER A 21 -5.20 -4.82 3.96
C SER A 21 -4.76 -3.42 3.56
N PRO A 22 -3.49 -3.05 3.84
CA PRO A 22 -2.95 -1.78 3.35
C PRO A 22 -3.03 -1.66 1.83
N GLY A 23 -2.84 -2.76 1.11
CA GLY A 23 -2.93 -2.74 -0.35
C GLY A 23 -4.30 -2.36 -0.87
N SER A 24 -5.34 -2.54 -0.04
CA SER A 24 -6.69 -2.13 -0.39
C SER A 24 -7.00 -0.71 0.08
N VAL A 25 -6.57 -0.37 1.30
CA VAL A 25 -6.99 0.85 1.93
C VAL A 25 -6.30 2.09 1.36
N TYR A 26 -5.00 2.02 1.15
CA TYR A 26 -4.27 3.24 0.75
C TYR A 26 -4.63 3.70 -0.66
N PRO A 27 -4.75 2.82 -1.66
CA PRO A 27 -5.23 3.29 -2.97
C PRO A 27 -6.63 3.87 -2.91
N LEU A 28 -7.49 3.32 -2.05
CA LEU A 28 -8.84 3.85 -1.90
C LEU A 28 -8.82 5.22 -1.27
N LEU A 29 -7.96 5.44 -0.28
CA LEU A 29 -7.82 6.77 0.32
C LEU A 29 -7.33 7.79 -0.69
N GLU A 30 -6.41 7.40 -1.58
CA GLU A 30 -5.95 8.28 -2.64
C GLU A 30 -7.09 8.65 -3.58
N GLN A 31 -7.91 7.68 -3.92
CA GLN A 31 -9.08 7.93 -4.77
C GLN A 31 -10.04 8.88 -4.10
N PHE A 32 -10.30 8.66 -2.81
CA PHE A 32 -11.17 9.54 -2.05
C PHE A 32 -10.62 10.95 -1.96
N GLU A 33 -9.31 11.09 -1.89
CA GLU A 33 -8.68 12.41 -1.90
C GLU A 33 -8.91 13.10 -3.24
N GLN A 34 -8.77 12.38 -4.34
CA GLN A 34 -9.01 12.91 -5.67
C GLN A 34 -10.47 13.33 -5.84
N GLU A 35 -11.38 12.60 -5.22
CA GLU A 35 -12.82 12.93 -5.27
C GLU A 35 -13.20 13.96 -4.22
N LYS A 36 -12.23 14.43 -3.45
CA LYS A 36 -12.42 15.46 -2.42
C LYS A 36 -13.33 15.02 -1.28
N LEU A 37 -13.41 13.72 -1.06
CA LEU A 37 -14.13 13.18 0.07
C LEU A 37 -13.30 13.19 1.34
N VAL A 38 -11.98 13.08 1.19
CA VAL A 38 -11.05 13.21 2.31
C VAL A 38 -9.94 14.17 1.90
N ARG A 39 -9.29 14.73 2.91
CA ARG A 39 -8.14 15.60 2.72
C ARG A 39 -6.97 15.03 3.50
N LYS A 40 -5.82 14.89 2.85
CA LYS A 40 -4.62 14.40 3.49
C LYS A 40 -3.85 15.55 4.10
N ARG A 41 -3.52 15.43 5.37
CA ARG A 41 -2.71 16.44 6.05
C ARG A 41 -1.23 16.13 5.88
N ALA A 42 -0.40 17.13 6.18
CA ALA A 42 1.04 17.00 6.04
C ALA A 42 1.60 15.91 6.95
N ASP A 43 0.94 15.62 8.05
CA ASP A 43 1.38 14.59 9.01
C ASP A 43 0.92 13.19 8.63
N GLY A 44 0.35 13.01 7.44
CA GLY A 44 -0.11 11.70 6.98
C GLY A 44 -1.51 11.34 7.39
N ARG A 45 -2.18 12.20 8.14
CA ARG A 45 -3.54 11.93 8.59
C ARG A 45 -4.55 12.36 7.55
N TYR A 46 -5.69 11.70 7.56
CA TYR A 46 -6.79 12.00 6.66
C TYR A 46 -7.96 12.56 7.46
N GLU A 47 -8.65 13.54 6.87
CA GLU A 47 -9.84 14.14 7.45
C GLU A 47 -10.98 14.02 6.46
N LEU A 48 -12.19 13.78 6.96
CA LEU A 48 -13.37 13.81 6.11
C LEU A 48 -13.69 15.26 5.76
N THR A 49 -14.00 15.49 4.49
CA THR A 49 -14.47 16.81 4.05
C THR A 49 -15.98 16.87 4.25
N GLU A 50 -16.54 18.05 4.04
CA GLU A 50 -18.00 18.20 4.12
C GLU A 50 -18.71 17.36 3.07
N SER A 51 -18.09 17.18 1.91
CA SER A 51 -18.67 16.37 0.84
C SER A 51 -18.89 14.92 1.27
N ALA A 52 -18.05 14.42 2.19
CA ALA A 52 -18.13 13.04 2.63
C ALA A 52 -19.09 12.83 3.80
N ARG A 53 -19.51 13.92 4.46
CA ARG A 53 -20.32 13.78 5.67
C ARG A 53 -21.75 13.38 5.38
N GLY A 54 -22.16 13.46 4.13
CA GLY A 54 -23.55 13.23 3.76
C GLY A 54 -23.96 11.78 3.67
N GLY A 55 -23.05 10.82 3.76
CA GLY A 55 -23.47 9.44 3.66
C GLY A 55 -22.35 8.45 3.69
N PRO A 56 -22.68 7.21 3.99
CA PRO A 56 -21.71 6.12 4.12
C PRO A 56 -21.37 5.43 2.80
N ASP A 57 -21.69 6.02 1.66
CA ASP A 57 -21.45 5.39 0.36
C ASP A 57 -19.98 5.05 0.15
N TRP A 58 -19.08 5.82 0.77
CA TRP A 58 -17.66 5.56 0.64
C TRP A 58 -17.27 4.21 1.26
N MET A 59 -18.04 3.73 2.22
CA MET A 59 -17.74 2.45 2.84
C MET A 59 -17.96 1.28 1.89
N GLN A 60 -18.83 1.45 0.91
CA GLN A 60 -19.08 0.39 -0.06
C GLN A 60 -17.85 0.14 -0.92
N GLY A 61 -17.07 1.18 -1.17
CA GLY A 61 -15.81 1.01 -1.89
C GLY A 61 -14.83 0.13 -1.14
N LEU A 62 -14.84 0.20 0.19
CA LEU A 62 -13.97 -0.64 0.98
C LEU A 62 -14.35 -2.11 0.85
N PHE A 63 -15.64 -2.42 0.84
CA PHE A 63 -16.09 -3.80 0.75
C PHE A 63 -15.86 -4.40 -0.62
N GLY A 64 -15.77 -3.58 -1.65
CA GLY A 64 -15.58 -4.07 -3.01
C GLY A 64 -14.12 -4.36 -3.36
N MET A 65 -13.19 -4.05 -2.48
CA MET A 65 -11.78 -4.19 -2.77
C MET A 65 -11.22 -5.42 -2.09
N ASN A 66 -10.85 -6.40 -2.87
CA ASN A 66 -10.40 -7.63 -2.24
C ASN A 66 -9.46 -8.46 -3.07
N SER A 67 -9.10 -8.02 -4.24
CA SER A 67 -8.25 -8.81 -5.10
C SER A 67 -6.78 -8.48 -4.90
N GLY A 68 -5.94 -9.48 -5.01
CA GLY A 68 -4.51 -9.27 -5.02
C GLY A 68 -4.05 -8.64 -6.33
N PRO A 69 -2.76 -8.43 -6.47
CA PRO A 69 -2.23 -7.81 -7.69
C PRO A 69 -2.41 -8.73 -8.90
N ARG A 70 -2.74 -8.14 -10.03
CA ARG A 70 -2.95 -8.90 -11.27
C ARG A 70 -1.76 -8.81 -12.21
N ASN A 71 -0.87 -7.87 -11.95
CA ASN A 71 0.28 -7.63 -12.80
C ASN A 71 1.37 -6.98 -11.94
N PRO A 72 2.62 -6.86 -12.47
CA PRO A 72 3.69 -6.26 -11.68
C PRO A 72 3.42 -4.82 -11.24
N GLU A 73 2.70 -4.05 -12.05
CA GLU A 73 2.37 -2.68 -11.70
C GLU A 73 1.46 -2.62 -10.49
N ASP A 74 0.47 -3.51 -10.44
CA ASP A 74 -0.40 -3.61 -9.27
C ASP A 74 0.39 -4.01 -8.03
N ALA A 75 1.31 -4.96 -8.19
CA ALA A 75 2.13 -5.41 -7.08
C ALA A 75 3.00 -4.28 -6.54
N ALA A 76 3.58 -3.48 -7.43
CA ALA A 76 4.38 -2.34 -7.00
C ALA A 76 3.52 -1.33 -6.23
N ARG A 77 2.30 -1.10 -6.70
CA ARG A 77 1.38 -0.19 -6.02
C ARG A 77 1.04 -0.69 -4.62
N GLU A 78 0.86 -2.00 -4.48
CA GLU A 78 0.60 -2.57 -3.15
C GLU A 78 1.81 -2.48 -2.25
N LEU A 79 3.02 -2.64 -2.80
CA LEU A 79 4.23 -2.45 -2.01
C LEU A 79 4.32 -1.01 -1.49
N GLU A 80 3.97 -0.04 -2.32
CA GLU A 80 3.92 1.35 -1.88
C GLU A 80 2.92 1.52 -0.73
N ALA A 81 1.77 0.87 -0.84
CA ALA A 81 0.75 0.95 0.21
C ALA A 81 1.28 0.36 1.52
N TYR A 82 1.98 -0.76 1.45
CA TYR A 82 2.56 -1.36 2.64
C TYR A 82 3.66 -0.49 3.23
N ALA A 83 4.47 0.15 2.39
CA ALA A 83 5.48 1.07 2.88
C ALA A 83 4.85 2.22 3.66
N THR A 84 3.77 2.79 3.13
CA THR A 84 3.05 3.87 3.81
C THR A 84 2.45 3.39 5.13
N TYR A 85 1.92 2.19 5.13
CA TYR A 85 1.38 1.58 6.34
C TYR A 85 2.46 1.46 7.43
N LEU A 86 3.64 0.98 7.04
CA LEU A 86 4.75 0.85 7.99
C LEU A 86 5.24 2.21 8.49
N GLU A 87 5.23 3.21 7.61
CA GLU A 87 5.58 4.57 8.02
C GLU A 87 4.58 5.09 9.06
N ASP A 88 3.30 4.85 8.83
CA ASP A 88 2.27 5.28 9.77
C ASP A 88 2.46 4.60 11.12
N LEU A 89 2.72 3.29 11.11
CA LEU A 89 2.98 2.56 12.34
C LEU A 89 4.23 3.07 13.05
N GLY A 90 5.27 3.37 12.27
CA GLY A 90 6.52 3.86 12.83
C GLY A 90 6.40 5.20 13.52
N ARG A 91 5.46 6.02 13.08
CA ARG A 91 5.23 7.31 13.74
C ARG A 91 4.65 7.14 15.14
N SER A 92 3.80 6.13 15.31
CA SER A 92 3.16 5.91 16.61
C SER A 92 3.93 4.94 17.49
N ASP A 93 4.68 4.01 16.89
CA ASP A 93 5.39 2.99 17.66
C ASP A 93 6.68 2.60 16.93
N PRO A 94 7.75 3.41 17.06
CA PRO A 94 9.00 3.11 16.36
C PRO A 94 9.64 1.79 16.76
N ASP A 95 9.39 1.33 17.99
CA ASP A 95 10.00 0.08 18.44
C ASP A 95 9.49 -1.12 17.67
N ARG A 96 8.24 -1.08 17.25
CA ARG A 96 7.68 -2.17 16.44
C ARG A 96 8.35 -2.26 15.09
N ILE A 97 8.72 -1.11 14.53
CA ILE A 97 9.42 -1.10 13.24
C ILE A 97 10.84 -1.60 13.42
N ARG A 98 11.51 -1.19 14.50
CA ARG A 98 12.86 -1.70 14.77
C ARG A 98 12.88 -3.22 14.93
N ALA A 99 11.81 -3.78 15.48
CA ALA A 99 11.72 -5.22 15.69
C ALA A 99 11.73 -6.01 14.38
N ILE A 100 11.36 -5.38 13.27
CA ILE A 100 11.35 -6.06 11.97
C ILE A 100 12.41 -5.52 11.02
N ASP A 101 13.39 -4.78 11.55
CA ASP A 101 14.41 -4.14 10.73
C ASP A 101 15.13 -5.13 9.81
N SER A 102 15.53 -6.29 10.32
CA SER A 102 16.22 -7.30 9.52
C SER A 102 15.37 -7.77 8.36
N ARG A 103 14.09 -7.97 8.60
CA ARG A 103 13.18 -8.41 7.55
C ARG A 103 13.04 -7.35 6.47
N LEU A 104 12.92 -6.09 6.89
CA LEU A 104 12.78 -5.00 5.92
C LEU A 104 14.03 -4.88 5.07
N ARG A 105 15.21 -5.00 5.68
CA ARG A 105 16.45 -4.93 4.92
C ARG A 105 16.58 -6.08 3.95
N ALA A 106 16.15 -7.27 4.33
CA ALA A 106 16.17 -8.43 3.45
C ALA A 106 15.24 -8.25 2.26
N ILE A 107 14.07 -7.65 2.49
CA ILE A 107 13.12 -7.38 1.41
C ILE A 107 13.71 -6.35 0.45
N ILE A 108 14.31 -5.29 0.98
CA ILE A 108 14.94 -4.27 0.15
C ILE A 108 16.02 -4.88 -0.72
N GLU A 109 16.85 -5.74 -0.15
CA GLU A 109 17.90 -6.43 -0.91
C GLU A 109 17.35 -7.24 -2.06
N ARG A 110 16.28 -7.99 -1.79
CA ARG A 110 15.66 -8.80 -2.83
C ARG A 110 15.14 -7.95 -3.98
N LEU A 111 14.53 -6.82 -3.64
CA LEU A 111 13.98 -5.91 -4.65
C LEU A 111 15.09 -5.23 -5.43
N GLU A 112 16.17 -4.86 -4.76
CA GLU A 112 17.33 -4.28 -5.44
C GLU A 112 17.96 -5.27 -6.42
N THR A 113 17.98 -6.54 -6.06
CA THR A 113 18.49 -7.58 -6.95
C THR A 113 17.68 -7.64 -8.24
N LEU A 114 16.34 -7.51 -8.12
CA LEU A 114 15.47 -7.51 -9.29
C LEU A 114 15.79 -6.34 -10.23
N THR A 115 15.97 -5.14 -9.66
CA THR A 115 16.23 -3.97 -10.48
C THR A 115 17.65 -3.99 -11.05
N SER A 116 18.62 -4.49 -10.29
CA SER A 116 19.99 -4.62 -10.78
C SER A 116 20.07 -5.62 -11.91
N ALA A 117 19.39 -6.75 -11.79
CA ALA A 117 19.36 -7.74 -12.84
C ALA A 117 18.76 -7.17 -14.13
N LYS A 118 17.73 -6.35 -13.98
CA LYS A 118 17.08 -5.73 -15.12
C LYS A 118 18.01 -4.74 -15.82
N SER A 119 18.78 -3.99 -15.06
CA SER A 119 19.69 -3.00 -15.63
C SER A 119 21.02 -3.60 -16.06
N GLY A 120 21.21 -4.90 -15.89
CA GLY A 120 22.42 -5.58 -16.31
C GLY A 120 22.56 -5.57 -17.82
N PRO A 121 23.64 -6.15 -18.33
CA PRO A 121 23.91 -6.14 -19.76
C PRO A 121 22.77 -6.80 -20.48
N GLY A 122 22.12 -6.43 -20.65
CA GLY A 122 21.20 -6.97 -21.05
C GLY A 122 20.66 -7.59 -22.06
N PRO A 123 20.82 -7.41 -22.45
CA PRO A 123 20.31 -7.87 -22.96
C PRO A 123 20.36 -8.67 -23.58
N SER A 124 21.05 -8.55 -23.52
CA SER A 124 21.04 -9.00 -23.90
C SER A 124 20.47 -9.79 -24.23
N GLY A 125 20.59 -9.76 -24.35
CA GLY A 125 20.06 -10.31 -24.53
C GLY A 125 19.61 -10.99 -25.10
N SER A 126 19.95 -10.75 -25.39
CA SER A 126 19.50 -11.10 -25.76
C SER A 126 19.18 -11.97 -26.27
N GLY A 127 19.54 -12.13 -26.50
CA GLY A 127 19.30 -12.69 -26.87
C GLY A 127 18.79 -13.69 -27.42
N ARG A 128 18.64 -13.68 -27.59
CA ARG A 128 18.10 -14.25 -27.91
C ARG A 128 17.80 -14.76 -28.69
N PRO A 129 18.16 -14.58 -29.08
CA PRO A 129 17.91 -14.79 -29.72
C PRO A 129 17.82 -15.59 -30.13
N GLU A 130 18.35 -15.52 -30.09
CA GLU A 130 18.29 -16.03 -30.24
C GLU A 130 17.87 -16.89 -30.75
N GLY A 131 18.09 -16.78 -30.80
CA GLY A 131 17.72 -17.30 -31.10
C GLY A 131 17.33 -18.24 -31.67
N ARG A 132 17.30 -18.26 -32.12
CA ARG A 132 16.91 -18.79 -32.53
C ARG A 132 16.68 -19.40 -33.40
N PRO A 133 16.98 -19.60 -33.74
CA PRO A 133 16.73 -19.85 -34.70
C PRO A 133 16.19 -20.13 -35.27
#